data_b4dd099dbbb805e8f8e8cb443aede712
#
_entry.id   b4dd099dbbb805e8f8e8cb443aede712
#
_cell.length_a   1.000
_cell.length_b   1.000
_cell.length_c   1.000
_cell.angle_alpha   90.00
_cell.angle_beta   90.00
_cell.angle_gamma   90.00
#
_symmetry.space_group_name_H-M   'P 1'
#
loop_
_entity.id
_entity.type
_entity.pdbx_description
1 polymer ?
#
loop_
_entity_poly.entity_id
_entity_poly.type
_entity_poly.pdbx_seq_one_letter_code
_entity_poly.pdbx_strand_id
1 'polypeptide(L)'
;MTIDNATQIEFWNGETGHNWVTHDALMEAMLQPLGESVMDTLAPQPGEHVLDIGCGCGHTSLSLAERVGAEGSVTGVDISKPMLAIASHLAAEHSSIQFVEADAQTHAFEPERYDVVFSRFGIMFFEDPVAAFANIWSALRSSGRLAFCCWQPRAVNPFMTVPAMAALELLPAPPEMPPRTPGPFAFEEADYVTDVLTSAGFGSVAVTPLKQPLTFGRRLSLTDIVERLVQIGPIAQMVREAPEDLQQPVRDKVADAVAPFYSEDAGMTLDGQFWQVTARR
;
A
#
# COMPACT_ATOMS: atom_id res chain seq x y z
N MET A 1 1.22 19.13 20.83
CA MET A 1 1.72 19.39 19.47
C MET A 1 1.14 18.30 18.62
N THR A 2 0.46 18.64 17.55
CA THR A 2 0.02 17.62 16.57
C THR A 2 1.27 17.15 15.85
N ILE A 3 1.58 15.86 15.92
CA ILE A 3 2.65 15.25 15.12
C ILE A 3 2.13 15.27 13.69
N ASP A 4 2.85 15.92 12.79
CA ASP A 4 2.49 15.98 11.38
C ASP A 4 3.25 14.90 10.59
N ASN A 5 2.73 14.57 9.43
CA ASN A 5 3.27 13.55 8.52
C ASN A 5 4.25 14.16 7.48
N ALA A 6 4.94 15.25 7.83
CA ALA A 6 5.75 16.03 6.90
C ALA A 6 6.79 15.18 6.14
N THR A 7 7.47 14.27 6.85
CA THR A 7 8.45 13.37 6.24
C THR A 7 7.82 12.46 5.19
N GLN A 8 6.63 11.92 5.45
CA GLN A 8 5.90 11.08 4.49
C GLN A 8 5.37 11.89 3.32
N ILE A 9 4.91 13.12 3.57
CA ILE A 9 4.49 14.04 2.50
C ILE A 9 5.67 14.32 1.56
N GLU A 10 6.86 14.62 2.09
CA GLU A 10 8.06 14.82 1.27
C GLU A 10 8.44 13.56 0.49
N PHE A 11 8.44 12.40 1.15
CA PHE A 11 8.79 11.11 0.56
C PHE A 11 7.89 10.73 -0.63
N TRP A 12 6.56 10.83 -0.46
CA TRP A 12 5.58 10.46 -1.48
C TRP A 12 5.37 11.52 -2.58
N ASN A 13 5.83 12.76 -2.37
CA ASN A 13 5.88 13.80 -3.40
C ASN A 13 7.26 13.89 -4.09
N GLY A 14 8.26 13.19 -3.58
CA GLY A 14 9.60 13.07 -4.13
C GLY A 14 9.75 11.96 -5.16
N GLU A 15 10.97 11.45 -5.27
CA GLU A 15 11.35 10.41 -6.24
C GLU A 15 10.50 9.13 -6.11
N THR A 16 10.16 8.73 -4.87
CA THR A 16 9.37 7.51 -4.63
C THR A 16 7.98 7.60 -5.27
N GLY A 17 7.27 8.72 -5.09
CA GLY A 17 5.96 8.92 -5.72
C GLY A 17 6.05 8.95 -7.25
N HIS A 18 7.07 9.58 -7.81
CA HIS A 18 7.30 9.63 -9.26
C HIS A 18 7.65 8.24 -9.84
N ASN A 19 8.47 7.46 -9.12
CA ASN A 19 8.77 6.09 -9.52
C ASN A 19 7.53 5.21 -9.47
N TRP A 20 6.68 5.39 -8.46
CA TRP A 20 5.41 4.67 -8.38
C TRP A 20 4.51 4.99 -9.58
N VAL A 21 4.35 6.26 -9.95
CA VAL A 21 3.62 6.69 -11.15
C VAL A 21 4.21 6.10 -12.42
N THR A 22 5.54 6.10 -12.56
CA THR A 22 6.23 5.55 -13.73
C THR A 22 5.94 4.06 -13.93
N HIS A 23 5.75 3.32 -12.83
CA HIS A 23 5.52 1.88 -12.83
C HIS A 23 4.09 1.51 -12.42
N ASP A 24 3.15 2.46 -12.46
CA ASP A 24 1.78 2.31 -11.98
C ASP A 24 1.09 1.04 -12.49
N ALA A 25 1.04 0.84 -13.80
CA ALA A 25 0.39 -0.34 -14.39
C ALA A 25 1.01 -1.67 -13.93
N LEU A 26 2.32 -1.69 -13.69
CA LEU A 26 3.04 -2.87 -13.21
C LEU A 26 2.70 -3.17 -11.74
N MET A 27 2.68 -2.12 -10.91
CA MET A 27 2.32 -2.22 -9.49
C MET A 27 0.85 -2.60 -9.33
N GLU A 28 -0.05 -2.01 -10.11
CA GLU A 28 -1.47 -2.36 -10.08
C GLU A 28 -1.69 -3.82 -10.47
N ALA A 29 -1.11 -4.28 -11.58
CA ALA A 29 -1.25 -5.67 -12.00
C ALA A 29 -0.80 -6.69 -10.93
N MET A 30 0.20 -6.33 -10.11
CA MET A 30 0.67 -7.16 -8.99
C MET A 30 -0.25 -7.09 -7.77
N LEU A 31 -0.76 -5.91 -7.44
CA LEU A 31 -1.47 -5.65 -6.18
C LEU A 31 -3.00 -5.74 -6.29
N GLN A 32 -3.55 -5.66 -7.50
CA GLN A 32 -4.99 -5.72 -7.74
C GLN A 32 -5.65 -6.95 -7.10
N PRO A 33 -5.15 -8.19 -7.26
CA PRO A 33 -5.80 -9.37 -6.69
C PRO A 33 -5.91 -9.32 -5.15
N LEU A 34 -4.92 -8.68 -4.49
CA LEU A 34 -4.95 -8.47 -3.06
C LEU A 34 -6.02 -7.44 -2.67
N GLY A 35 -6.09 -6.31 -3.37
CA GLY A 35 -7.12 -5.30 -3.15
C GLY A 35 -8.53 -5.85 -3.33
N GLU A 36 -8.76 -6.62 -4.40
CA GLU A 36 -10.04 -7.28 -4.65
C GLU A 36 -10.44 -8.24 -3.51
N SER A 37 -9.51 -9.06 -3.01
CA SER A 37 -9.76 -9.96 -1.89
C SER A 37 -10.20 -9.23 -0.61
N VAL A 38 -9.60 -8.08 -0.32
CA VAL A 38 -9.98 -7.25 0.83
C VAL A 38 -11.32 -6.58 0.60
N MET A 39 -11.60 -6.09 -0.61
CA MET A 39 -12.90 -5.52 -0.99
C MET A 39 -14.03 -6.56 -0.91
N ASP A 40 -13.76 -7.82 -1.30
CA ASP A 40 -14.73 -8.91 -1.18
C ASP A 40 -15.11 -9.19 0.28
N THR A 41 -14.13 -9.13 1.19
CA THR A 41 -14.37 -9.26 2.63
C THR A 41 -15.12 -8.05 3.20
N LEU A 42 -14.77 -6.84 2.76
CA LEU A 42 -15.44 -5.60 3.16
C LEU A 42 -16.89 -5.55 2.65
N ALA A 43 -17.14 -6.15 1.49
CA ALA A 43 -18.42 -6.27 0.81
C ALA A 43 -19.17 -4.92 0.69
N PRO A 44 -18.60 -3.91 -0.02
CA PRO A 44 -19.31 -2.66 -0.28
C PRO A 44 -20.62 -2.91 -0.99
N GLN A 45 -21.69 -2.24 -0.53
CA GLN A 45 -23.03 -2.41 -1.08
C GLN A 45 -23.40 -1.26 -2.03
N PRO A 46 -24.28 -1.49 -3.02
CA PRO A 46 -24.79 -0.41 -3.85
C PRO A 46 -25.38 0.75 -3.02
N GLY A 47 -25.02 1.97 -3.38
CA GLY A 47 -25.46 3.19 -2.70
C GLY A 47 -24.62 3.61 -1.50
N GLU A 48 -23.62 2.82 -1.08
CA GLU A 48 -22.75 3.19 0.03
C GLU A 48 -21.74 4.29 -0.34
N HIS A 49 -21.35 5.07 0.67
CA HIS A 49 -20.32 6.09 0.59
C HIS A 49 -19.02 5.52 1.15
N VAL A 50 -17.98 5.49 0.33
CA VAL A 50 -16.68 4.88 0.64
C VAL A 50 -15.61 5.94 0.81
N LEU A 51 -14.74 5.76 1.81
CA LEU A 51 -13.49 6.50 1.97
C LEU A 51 -12.32 5.53 1.69
N ASP A 52 -11.52 5.84 0.66
CA ASP A 52 -10.34 5.08 0.26
C ASP A 52 -9.08 5.80 0.73
N ILE A 53 -8.42 5.29 1.77
CA ILE A 53 -7.26 5.91 2.42
C ILE A 53 -5.95 5.44 1.77
N GLY A 54 -5.13 6.41 1.33
CA GLY A 54 -3.92 6.11 0.57
C GLY A 54 -4.27 5.54 -0.81
N CYS A 55 -5.21 6.21 -1.51
CA CYS A 55 -5.77 5.73 -2.77
C CYS A 55 -4.76 5.69 -3.93
N GLY A 56 -3.61 6.37 -3.78
CA GLY A 56 -2.55 6.40 -4.77
C GLY A 56 -3.02 6.86 -6.15
N CYS A 57 -2.76 6.06 -7.17
CA CYS A 57 -3.18 6.32 -8.56
C CYS A 57 -4.67 6.03 -8.81
N GLY A 58 -5.47 5.71 -7.79
CA GLY A 58 -6.92 5.66 -7.86
C GLY A 58 -7.54 4.34 -8.33
N HIS A 59 -6.76 3.31 -8.62
CA HIS A 59 -7.28 2.02 -9.10
C HIS A 59 -8.25 1.37 -8.12
N THR A 60 -7.95 1.40 -6.82
CA THR A 60 -8.85 0.90 -5.77
C THR A 60 -10.13 1.71 -5.69
N SER A 61 -10.05 3.04 -5.85
CA SER A 61 -11.21 3.92 -5.88
C SER A 61 -12.14 3.62 -7.05
N LEU A 62 -11.58 3.29 -8.24
CA LEU A 62 -12.37 2.85 -9.41
C LEU A 62 -13.10 1.53 -9.13
N SER A 63 -12.39 0.51 -8.63
CA SER A 63 -12.98 -0.79 -8.28
C SER A 63 -14.06 -0.66 -7.20
N LEU A 64 -13.87 0.22 -6.22
CA LEU A 64 -14.88 0.52 -5.18
C LEU A 64 -16.11 1.22 -5.78
N ALA A 65 -15.91 2.17 -6.70
CA ALA A 65 -17.02 2.87 -7.36
C ALA A 65 -17.88 1.93 -8.21
N GLU A 66 -17.28 0.96 -8.89
CA GLU A 66 -18.02 -0.08 -9.61
C GLU A 66 -18.90 -0.91 -8.67
N ARG A 67 -18.41 -1.22 -7.46
CA ARG A 67 -19.14 -2.02 -6.46
C ARG A 67 -20.32 -1.26 -5.83
N VAL A 68 -20.13 0.04 -5.54
CA VAL A 68 -21.20 0.85 -4.93
C VAL A 68 -22.18 1.43 -5.95
N GLY A 69 -21.83 1.42 -7.23
CA GLY A 69 -22.71 1.84 -8.32
C GLY A 69 -23.05 3.32 -8.33
N ALA A 70 -24.00 3.72 -9.19
CA ALA A 70 -24.32 5.12 -9.48
C ALA A 70 -24.89 5.90 -8.31
N GLU A 71 -25.54 5.24 -7.35
CA GLU A 71 -26.13 5.88 -6.16
C GLU A 71 -25.12 6.00 -4.99
N GLY A 72 -23.97 5.31 -5.10
CA GLY A 72 -22.87 5.40 -4.14
C GLY A 72 -21.87 6.48 -4.50
N SER A 73 -20.86 6.65 -3.66
CA SER A 73 -19.75 7.54 -3.96
C SER A 73 -18.45 7.05 -3.32
N VAL A 74 -17.31 7.42 -3.91
CA VAL A 74 -15.97 7.14 -3.38
C VAL A 74 -15.22 8.45 -3.21
N THR A 75 -14.65 8.64 -2.02
CA THR A 75 -13.67 9.70 -1.76
C THR A 75 -12.30 9.04 -1.57
N GLY A 76 -11.41 9.21 -2.52
CA GLY A 76 -10.01 8.81 -2.41
C GLY A 76 -9.18 9.91 -1.76
N VAL A 77 -8.39 9.56 -0.76
CA VAL A 77 -7.51 10.50 -0.05
C VAL A 77 -6.07 10.02 -0.13
N ASP A 78 -5.16 10.89 -0.54
CA ASP A 78 -3.73 10.63 -0.58
C ASP A 78 -2.93 11.91 -0.35
N ILE A 79 -1.68 11.79 0.10
CA ILE A 79 -0.74 12.90 0.27
C ILE A 79 0.12 13.14 -0.97
N SER A 80 0.12 12.22 -1.92
CA SER A 80 0.96 12.24 -3.11
C SER A 80 0.29 12.95 -4.29
N LYS A 81 0.72 14.18 -4.57
CA LYS A 81 0.25 14.94 -5.75
C LYS A 81 0.47 14.23 -7.08
N PRO A 82 1.67 13.64 -7.35
CA PRO A 82 1.89 12.96 -8.62
C PRO A 82 0.96 11.76 -8.81
N MET A 83 0.66 10.99 -7.75
CA MET A 83 -0.26 9.86 -7.85
C MET A 83 -1.71 10.33 -8.02
N LEU A 84 -2.15 11.36 -7.27
CA LEU A 84 -3.49 11.94 -7.41
C LEU A 84 -3.75 12.56 -8.79
N ALA A 85 -2.71 13.05 -9.46
CA ALA A 85 -2.83 13.53 -10.84
C ALA A 85 -3.23 12.38 -11.80
N ILE A 86 -2.64 11.19 -11.62
CA ILE A 86 -3.03 9.98 -12.36
C ILE A 86 -4.44 9.55 -11.98
N ALA A 87 -4.75 9.48 -10.69
CA ALA A 87 -6.08 9.12 -10.19
C ALA A 87 -7.18 9.99 -10.80
N SER A 88 -6.97 11.31 -10.81
CA SER A 88 -7.91 12.28 -11.38
C SER A 88 -8.09 12.10 -12.90
N HIS A 89 -7.01 11.73 -13.60
CA HIS A 89 -7.08 11.44 -15.02
C HIS A 89 -7.86 10.16 -15.32
N LEU A 90 -7.59 9.08 -14.57
CA LEU A 90 -8.25 7.78 -14.75
C LEU A 90 -9.75 7.87 -14.43
N ALA A 91 -10.15 8.66 -13.44
CA ALA A 91 -11.53 8.80 -13.02
C ALA A 91 -12.28 9.98 -13.65
N ALA A 92 -11.72 10.62 -14.71
CA ALA A 92 -12.28 11.85 -15.29
C ALA A 92 -13.75 11.72 -15.74
N GLU A 93 -14.19 10.52 -16.10
CA GLU A 93 -15.57 10.21 -16.53
C GLU A 93 -16.46 9.67 -15.39
N HIS A 94 -15.92 9.52 -14.18
CA HIS A 94 -16.60 8.92 -13.02
C HIS A 94 -17.05 10.01 -12.03
N SER A 95 -18.23 10.57 -12.22
CA SER A 95 -18.77 11.65 -11.37
C SER A 95 -19.02 11.24 -9.91
N SER A 96 -19.05 9.94 -9.61
CA SER A 96 -19.19 9.39 -8.25
C SER A 96 -17.87 9.30 -7.48
N ILE A 97 -16.73 9.63 -8.12
CA ILE A 97 -15.40 9.58 -7.49
C ILE A 97 -14.88 11.00 -7.27
N GLN A 98 -14.39 11.26 -6.08
CA GLN A 98 -13.69 12.48 -5.72
C GLN A 98 -12.33 12.15 -5.13
N PHE A 99 -11.28 12.88 -5.53
CA PHE A 99 -9.95 12.78 -4.91
C PHE A 99 -9.63 14.01 -4.09
N VAL A 100 -9.02 13.80 -2.92
CA VAL A 100 -8.63 14.85 -1.98
C VAL A 100 -7.15 14.69 -1.65
N GLU A 101 -6.35 15.73 -1.92
CA GLU A 101 -4.98 15.83 -1.44
C GLU A 101 -5.01 16.20 0.04
N ALA A 102 -4.79 15.23 0.90
CA ALA A 102 -4.79 15.46 2.34
C ALA A 102 -4.07 14.34 3.09
N ASP A 103 -3.54 14.67 4.26
CA ASP A 103 -3.10 13.71 5.25
C ASP A 103 -4.32 13.21 6.06
N ALA A 104 -4.67 11.95 5.90
CA ALA A 104 -5.81 11.35 6.58
C ALA A 104 -5.69 11.34 8.12
N GLN A 105 -4.47 11.49 8.66
CA GLN A 105 -4.24 11.63 10.10
C GLN A 105 -4.85 12.93 10.65
N THR A 106 -4.76 14.03 9.89
CA THR A 106 -5.09 15.38 10.37
C THR A 106 -6.22 16.06 9.59
N HIS A 107 -6.63 15.51 8.46
CA HIS A 107 -7.70 16.08 7.64
C HIS A 107 -9.03 16.12 8.38
N ALA A 108 -9.71 17.26 8.31
CA ALA A 108 -11.05 17.42 8.92
C ALA A 108 -12.11 16.74 8.06
N PHE A 109 -12.29 15.42 8.25
CA PHE A 109 -13.37 14.70 7.61
C PHE A 109 -14.72 15.16 8.15
N GLU A 110 -15.75 15.13 7.29
CA GLU A 110 -17.13 15.29 7.72
C GLU A 110 -17.53 14.10 8.62
N PRO A 111 -17.98 14.34 9.87
CA PRO A 111 -18.36 13.25 10.78
C PRO A 111 -19.50 12.40 10.22
N GLU A 112 -19.44 11.10 10.45
CA GLU A 112 -20.50 10.14 10.08
C GLU A 112 -20.92 10.19 8.61
N ARG A 113 -19.96 10.51 7.74
CA ARG A 113 -20.19 10.67 6.30
C ARG A 113 -20.14 9.33 5.56
N TYR A 114 -19.26 8.41 5.97
CA TYR A 114 -18.93 7.20 5.22
C TYR A 114 -19.53 5.94 5.85
N ASP A 115 -20.03 5.05 5.00
CA ASP A 115 -20.51 3.72 5.39
C ASP A 115 -19.33 2.76 5.51
N VAL A 116 -18.31 2.99 4.70
CA VAL A 116 -17.18 2.08 4.50
C VAL A 116 -15.86 2.84 4.41
N VAL A 117 -14.83 2.31 5.05
CA VAL A 117 -13.44 2.72 4.85
C VAL A 117 -12.61 1.55 4.32
N PHE A 118 -11.82 1.84 3.32
CA PHE A 118 -10.91 0.89 2.68
C PHE A 118 -9.48 1.45 2.65
N SER A 119 -8.48 0.57 2.69
CA SER A 119 -7.11 0.93 2.35
C SER A 119 -6.32 -0.28 1.85
N ARG A 120 -5.56 -0.09 0.78
CA ARG A 120 -4.55 -1.03 0.31
C ARG A 120 -3.16 -0.45 0.56
N PHE A 121 -2.53 -0.84 1.68
CA PHE A 121 -1.19 -0.40 2.11
C PHE A 121 -1.03 1.08 2.50
N GLY A 122 -2.04 1.93 2.39
CA GLY A 122 -1.91 3.37 2.69
C GLY A 122 -1.72 3.67 4.18
N ILE A 123 -2.33 2.86 5.05
CA ILE A 123 -2.39 3.13 6.51
C ILE A 123 -1.08 2.87 7.27
N MET A 124 -0.09 2.26 6.65
CA MET A 124 1.18 1.91 7.31
C MET A 124 2.13 3.12 7.48
N PHE A 125 1.77 4.27 6.95
CA PHE A 125 2.63 5.45 6.85
C PHE A 125 2.23 6.58 7.80
N PHE A 126 1.31 6.35 8.73
CA PHE A 126 0.92 7.34 9.74
C PHE A 126 2.01 7.51 10.81
N GLU A 127 2.33 8.75 11.15
CA GLU A 127 3.25 9.08 12.24
C GLU A 127 2.62 8.82 13.62
N ASP A 128 1.31 9.13 13.76
CA ASP A 128 0.48 8.77 14.91
C ASP A 128 -0.72 7.94 14.45
N PRO A 129 -0.58 6.61 14.37
CA PRO A 129 -1.65 5.76 13.85
C PRO A 129 -2.90 5.74 14.73
N VAL A 130 -2.78 5.94 16.06
CA VAL A 130 -3.96 6.01 16.93
C VAL A 130 -4.77 7.27 16.61
N ALA A 131 -4.12 8.42 16.46
CA ALA A 131 -4.78 9.66 16.07
C ALA A 131 -5.41 9.56 14.67
N ALA A 132 -4.69 8.96 13.71
CA ALA A 132 -5.18 8.76 12.36
C ALA A 132 -6.44 7.88 12.33
N PHE A 133 -6.42 6.74 13.01
CA PHE A 133 -7.58 5.86 13.07
C PHE A 133 -8.73 6.43 13.90
N ALA A 134 -8.48 7.24 14.92
CA ALA A 134 -9.53 7.96 15.63
C ALA A 134 -10.23 9.00 14.72
N ASN A 135 -9.45 9.68 13.88
CA ASN A 135 -10.00 10.60 12.88
C ASN A 135 -10.86 9.84 11.84
N ILE A 136 -10.35 8.73 11.30
CA ILE A 136 -11.08 7.85 10.38
C ILE A 136 -12.35 7.29 11.04
N TRP A 137 -12.27 6.88 12.31
CA TRP A 137 -13.42 6.40 13.07
C TRP A 137 -14.52 7.46 13.17
N SER A 138 -14.16 8.72 13.38
CA SER A 138 -15.14 9.82 13.44
C SER A 138 -15.88 10.06 12.13
N ALA A 139 -15.22 9.79 10.99
CA ALA A 139 -15.76 9.92 9.66
C ALA A 139 -16.73 8.79 9.26
N LEU A 140 -16.61 7.61 9.90
CA LEU A 140 -17.52 6.48 9.70
C LEU A 140 -18.88 6.75 10.38
N ARG A 141 -19.95 6.25 9.79
CA ARG A 141 -21.28 6.16 10.43
C ARG A 141 -21.25 5.13 11.57
N SER A 142 -22.21 5.21 12.50
CA SER A 142 -22.30 4.32 13.67
C SER A 142 -22.41 2.82 13.34
N SER A 143 -22.82 2.46 12.13
CA SER A 143 -22.80 1.07 11.60
C SER A 143 -21.69 0.82 10.61
N GLY A 144 -20.78 1.78 10.46
CA GLY A 144 -19.73 1.75 9.47
C GLY A 144 -18.69 0.67 9.73
N ARG A 145 -18.00 0.28 8.68
CA ARG A 145 -16.97 -0.76 8.72
C ARG A 145 -15.70 -0.36 7.98
N LEU A 146 -14.61 -0.90 8.45
CA LEU A 146 -13.27 -0.71 7.90
C LEU A 146 -12.71 -2.05 7.43
N ALA A 147 -12.05 -2.08 6.27
CA ALA A 147 -11.11 -3.14 5.95
C ALA A 147 -9.86 -2.59 5.26
N PHE A 148 -8.72 -3.18 5.56
CA PHE A 148 -7.46 -2.88 4.90
C PHE A 148 -6.54 -4.09 4.83
N CYS A 149 -5.47 -4.00 4.04
CA CYS A 149 -4.36 -4.92 4.11
C CYS A 149 -3.04 -4.19 4.41
N CYS A 150 -2.18 -4.89 5.12
CA CYS A 150 -0.80 -4.49 5.39
C CYS A 150 0.12 -5.71 5.38
N TRP A 151 1.43 -5.49 5.33
CA TRP A 151 2.41 -6.57 5.31
C TRP A 151 2.49 -7.28 6.66
N GLN A 152 2.64 -8.61 6.63
CA GLN A 152 3.17 -9.40 7.73
C GLN A 152 4.69 -9.15 7.88
N PRO A 153 5.35 -9.67 8.92
CA PRO A 153 6.78 -9.47 9.14
C PRO A 153 7.62 -9.70 7.88
N ARG A 154 8.60 -8.83 7.66
CA ARG A 154 9.49 -8.91 6.50
C ARG A 154 10.06 -10.31 6.30
N ALA A 155 10.45 -10.98 7.39
CA ALA A 155 11.10 -12.29 7.36
C ALA A 155 10.27 -13.41 6.71
N VAL A 156 8.92 -13.28 6.72
CA VAL A 156 8.02 -14.27 6.11
C VAL A 156 7.59 -13.89 4.68
N ASN A 157 8.16 -12.83 4.12
CA ASN A 157 7.80 -12.30 2.80
C ASN A 157 8.94 -12.50 1.77
N PRO A 158 8.95 -13.62 1.01
CA PRO A 158 9.96 -13.89 -0.02
C PRO A 158 10.09 -12.77 -1.05
N PHE A 159 8.99 -12.11 -1.44
CA PHE A 159 9.02 -10.97 -2.35
C PHE A 159 9.93 -9.83 -1.84
N MET A 160 9.97 -9.63 -0.52
CA MET A 160 10.82 -8.63 0.11
C MET A 160 12.23 -9.15 0.41
N THR A 161 12.36 -10.42 0.84
CA THR A 161 13.61 -10.95 1.38
C THR A 161 14.55 -11.50 0.30
N VAL A 162 14.03 -12.15 -0.75
CA VAL A 162 14.89 -12.77 -1.77
C VAL A 162 15.79 -11.75 -2.47
N PRO A 163 15.27 -10.66 -3.06
CA PRO A 163 16.13 -9.66 -3.69
C PRO A 163 16.99 -8.90 -2.67
N ALA A 164 16.48 -8.66 -1.45
CA ALA A 164 17.23 -7.95 -0.42
C ALA A 164 18.44 -8.75 0.08
N MET A 165 18.29 -10.05 0.33
CA MET A 165 19.40 -10.92 0.74
C MET A 165 20.48 -11.00 -0.32
N ALA A 166 20.11 -11.07 -1.59
CA ALA A 166 21.08 -11.05 -2.70
C ALA A 166 21.86 -9.73 -2.76
N ALA A 167 21.19 -8.59 -2.57
CA ALA A 167 21.87 -7.29 -2.52
C ALA A 167 22.82 -7.16 -1.33
N LEU A 168 22.44 -7.70 -0.17
CA LEU A 168 23.24 -7.69 1.06
C LEU A 168 24.52 -8.55 1.00
N GLU A 169 24.69 -9.41 0.00
CA GLU A 169 25.96 -10.10 -0.22
C GLU A 169 27.07 -9.11 -0.66
N LEU A 170 26.72 -7.99 -1.25
CA LEU A 170 27.64 -7.00 -1.81
C LEU A 170 27.54 -5.62 -1.16
N LEU A 171 26.39 -5.30 -0.56
CA LEU A 171 26.11 -3.99 0.03
C LEU A 171 26.01 -4.10 1.55
N PRO A 172 26.35 -3.02 2.29
CA PRO A 172 26.14 -2.98 3.72
C PRO A 172 24.65 -3.05 4.05
N ALA A 173 24.33 -3.66 5.18
CA ALA A 173 22.97 -3.64 5.69
C ALA A 173 22.54 -2.18 5.99
N PRO A 174 21.31 -1.80 5.63
CA PRO A 174 20.77 -0.50 6.01
C PRO A 174 20.68 -0.40 7.54
N PRO A 175 20.70 0.83 8.09
CA PRO A 175 20.47 1.02 9.52
C PRO A 175 19.18 0.34 9.99
N GLU A 176 19.23 -0.26 11.17
CA GLU A 176 18.04 -0.79 11.81
C GLU A 176 17.07 0.37 12.11
N MET A 177 15.86 0.25 11.62
CA MET A 177 14.80 1.21 11.93
C MET A 177 14.11 0.81 13.23
N PRO A 178 13.75 1.77 14.10
CA PRO A 178 12.96 1.47 15.28
C PRO A 178 11.68 0.70 14.91
N PRO A 179 11.22 -0.23 15.77
CA PRO A 179 9.95 -0.90 15.55
C PRO A 179 8.82 0.12 15.33
N ARG A 180 7.89 -0.21 14.43
CA ARG A 180 6.70 0.60 14.14
C ARG A 180 6.97 1.97 13.50
N THR A 181 8.20 2.19 13.01
CA THR A 181 8.50 3.37 12.18
C THR A 181 7.58 3.37 10.95
N PRO A 182 6.97 4.54 10.60
CA PRO A 182 6.12 4.65 9.41
C PRO A 182 6.79 4.07 8.16
N GLY A 183 6.12 3.11 7.52
CA GLY A 183 6.68 2.37 6.39
C GLY A 183 6.00 1.01 6.20
N PRO A 184 6.45 0.22 5.21
CA PRO A 184 5.77 -1.03 4.82
C PRO A 184 5.55 -2.03 5.96
N PHE A 185 6.40 -2.03 6.99
CA PHE A 185 6.36 -2.97 8.11
C PHE A 185 5.92 -2.35 9.44
N ALA A 186 5.41 -1.11 9.45
CA ALA A 186 4.92 -0.45 10.66
C ALA A 186 3.80 -1.24 11.35
N PHE A 187 3.02 -2.00 10.59
CA PHE A 187 1.87 -2.79 11.02
C PHE A 187 2.11 -4.31 10.91
N GLU A 188 3.36 -4.76 10.96
CA GLU A 188 3.70 -6.18 10.79
C GLU A 188 3.23 -7.07 11.97
N GLU A 189 3.03 -6.50 13.16
CA GLU A 189 2.60 -7.21 14.36
C GLU A 189 1.07 -7.15 14.52
N ALA A 190 0.38 -8.30 14.48
CA ALA A 190 -1.08 -8.39 14.58
C ALA A 190 -1.65 -7.80 15.88
N ASP A 191 -0.96 -8.02 17.02
CA ASP A 191 -1.37 -7.48 18.30
C ASP A 191 -1.30 -5.96 18.32
N TYR A 192 -0.25 -5.38 17.72
CA TYR A 192 -0.14 -3.93 17.59
C TYR A 192 -1.25 -3.32 16.72
N VAL A 193 -1.59 -3.96 15.62
CA VAL A 193 -2.74 -3.54 14.78
C VAL A 193 -4.03 -3.52 15.60
N THR A 194 -4.26 -4.56 16.39
CA THR A 194 -5.42 -4.67 17.27
C THR A 194 -5.45 -3.56 18.32
N ASP A 195 -4.31 -3.31 18.96
CA ASP A 195 -4.17 -2.29 20.00
C ASP A 195 -4.42 -0.87 19.45
N VAL A 196 -3.86 -0.55 18.29
CA VAL A 196 -4.07 0.74 17.60
C VAL A 196 -5.54 0.97 17.30
N LEU A 197 -6.20 0.00 16.66
CA LEU A 197 -7.61 0.14 16.27
C LEU A 197 -8.53 0.23 17.49
N THR A 198 -8.29 -0.60 18.50
CA THR A 198 -9.09 -0.57 19.74
C THR A 198 -8.91 0.76 20.48
N SER A 199 -7.67 1.26 20.56
CA SER A 199 -7.35 2.56 21.17
C SER A 199 -8.00 3.73 20.43
N ALA A 200 -8.18 3.59 19.12
CA ALA A 200 -8.84 4.58 18.25
C ALA A 200 -10.39 4.52 18.33
N GLY A 201 -10.96 3.55 19.05
CA GLY A 201 -12.41 3.43 19.26
C GLY A 201 -13.10 2.35 18.42
N PHE A 202 -12.38 1.62 17.55
CA PHE A 202 -12.96 0.52 16.77
C PHE A 202 -13.28 -0.69 17.65
N GLY A 203 -14.41 -1.34 17.33
CA GLY A 203 -14.80 -2.65 17.87
C GLY A 203 -14.74 -3.75 16.84
N SER A 204 -14.95 -4.99 17.28
CA SER A 204 -14.95 -6.18 16.41
C SER A 204 -13.72 -6.27 15.50
N VAL A 205 -12.56 -5.92 16.03
CA VAL A 205 -11.30 -5.97 15.29
C VAL A 205 -10.92 -7.43 15.01
N ALA A 206 -10.68 -7.76 13.75
CA ALA A 206 -10.16 -9.05 13.32
C ALA A 206 -8.94 -8.85 12.42
N VAL A 207 -7.83 -9.46 12.80
CA VAL A 207 -6.57 -9.48 12.03
C VAL A 207 -6.34 -10.91 11.57
N THR A 208 -6.51 -11.17 10.28
CA THR A 208 -6.43 -12.52 9.71
C THR A 208 -5.27 -12.63 8.72
N PRO A 209 -4.51 -13.73 8.72
CA PRO A 209 -3.45 -13.93 7.73
C PRO A 209 -4.07 -14.10 6.34
N LEU A 210 -3.51 -13.39 5.36
CA LEU A 210 -3.84 -13.51 3.95
C LEU A 210 -2.56 -13.84 3.19
N LYS A 211 -2.54 -14.97 2.50
CA LYS A 211 -1.44 -15.37 1.62
C LYS A 211 -1.87 -15.16 0.17
N GLN A 212 -1.10 -14.39 -0.57
CA GLN A 212 -1.35 -14.08 -1.97
C GLN A 212 -0.02 -14.14 -2.75
N PRO A 213 0.10 -14.96 -3.81
CA PRO A 213 1.24 -14.88 -4.71
C PRO A 213 1.31 -13.50 -5.37
N LEU A 214 2.49 -12.90 -5.38
CA LEU A 214 2.77 -11.66 -6.07
C LEU A 214 3.46 -11.95 -7.39
N THR A 215 2.78 -11.68 -8.49
CA THR A 215 3.31 -11.82 -9.84
C THR A 215 3.75 -10.46 -10.35
N PHE A 216 5.04 -10.31 -10.58
CA PHE A 216 5.66 -9.05 -10.99
C PHE A 216 6.27 -9.17 -12.39
N GLY A 217 5.94 -8.25 -13.27
CA GLY A 217 6.55 -8.16 -14.59
C GLY A 217 6.10 -9.25 -15.57
N ARG A 218 4.80 -9.54 -15.64
CA ARG A 218 4.25 -10.50 -16.60
C ARG A 218 4.72 -10.16 -18.02
N ARG A 219 5.26 -11.16 -18.73
CA ARG A 219 5.84 -11.06 -20.08
C ARG A 219 7.07 -10.15 -20.22
N LEU A 220 7.63 -9.70 -19.12
CA LEU A 220 8.91 -9.01 -19.12
C LEU A 220 10.05 -10.03 -19.07
N SER A 221 11.20 -9.67 -19.64
CA SER A 221 12.41 -10.44 -19.44
C SER A 221 12.89 -10.38 -18.00
N LEU A 222 13.69 -11.35 -17.56
CA LEU A 222 14.29 -11.33 -16.22
C LEU A 222 15.12 -10.05 -16.00
N THR A 223 15.88 -9.62 -17.00
CA THR A 223 16.63 -8.36 -16.95
C THR A 223 15.73 -7.16 -16.72
N ASP A 224 14.63 -7.05 -17.46
CA ASP A 224 13.66 -5.98 -17.28
C ASP A 224 13.00 -5.99 -15.89
N ILE A 225 12.73 -7.16 -15.34
CA ILE A 225 12.19 -7.32 -13.98
C ILE A 225 13.20 -6.79 -12.96
N VAL A 226 14.46 -7.18 -13.05
CA VAL A 226 15.52 -6.71 -12.14
C VAL A 226 15.68 -5.20 -12.22
N GLU A 227 15.71 -4.61 -13.43
CA GLU A 227 15.80 -3.16 -13.61
C GLU A 227 14.63 -2.42 -12.90
N ARG A 228 13.44 -2.99 -12.86
CA ARG A 228 12.32 -2.39 -12.14
C ARG A 228 12.40 -2.62 -10.63
N LEU A 229 12.83 -3.80 -10.18
CA LEU A 229 13.03 -4.08 -8.76
C LEU A 229 14.02 -3.13 -8.10
N VAL A 230 15.07 -2.71 -8.83
CA VAL A 230 16.06 -1.73 -8.33
C VAL A 230 15.54 -0.29 -8.35
N GLN A 231 14.38 -0.02 -8.94
CA GLN A 231 13.76 1.32 -8.97
C GLN A 231 12.60 1.47 -7.97
N ILE A 232 11.80 0.41 -7.77
CA ILE A 232 10.57 0.45 -6.95
C ILE A 232 10.47 -0.68 -5.93
N GLY A 233 11.35 -1.66 -6.01
CA GLY A 233 11.33 -2.83 -5.14
C GLY A 233 11.99 -2.57 -3.78
N PRO A 234 12.06 -3.62 -2.94
CA PRO A 234 12.58 -3.54 -1.58
C PRO A 234 14.06 -3.16 -1.50
N ILE A 235 14.78 -3.19 -2.61
CA ILE A 235 16.22 -2.87 -2.71
C ILE A 235 16.49 -1.52 -3.40
N ALA A 236 15.47 -0.81 -3.85
CA ALA A 236 15.62 0.40 -4.65
C ALA A 236 16.54 1.44 -3.99
N GLN A 237 16.35 1.71 -2.71
CA GLN A 237 17.20 2.64 -1.98
C GLN A 237 18.65 2.12 -1.86
N MET A 238 18.82 0.85 -1.51
CA MET A 238 20.16 0.24 -1.36
C MET A 238 20.99 0.33 -2.65
N VAL A 239 20.36 0.04 -3.80
CA VAL A 239 21.04 0.08 -5.10
C VAL A 239 21.33 1.52 -5.53
N ARG A 240 20.43 2.46 -5.28
CA ARG A 240 20.64 3.88 -5.58
C ARG A 240 21.81 4.49 -4.79
N GLU A 241 21.95 4.11 -3.53
CA GLU A 241 23.01 4.59 -2.63
C GLU A 241 24.32 3.81 -2.81
N ALA A 242 24.32 2.72 -3.58
CA ALA A 242 25.49 1.88 -3.82
C ALA A 242 26.56 2.62 -4.67
N PRO A 243 27.85 2.35 -4.43
CA PRO A 243 28.93 2.75 -5.35
C PRO A 243 28.61 2.30 -6.78
N GLU A 244 28.97 3.14 -7.76
CA GLU A 244 28.62 2.91 -9.17
C GLU A 244 29.17 1.56 -9.69
N ASP A 245 30.36 1.18 -9.26
CA ASP A 245 31.00 -0.10 -9.60
C ASP A 245 30.33 -1.33 -9.00
N LEU A 246 29.50 -1.18 -7.96
CA LEU A 246 28.72 -2.26 -7.35
C LEU A 246 27.29 -2.38 -7.90
N GLN A 247 26.77 -1.37 -8.57
CA GLN A 247 25.37 -1.38 -9.03
C GLN A 247 25.07 -2.53 -10.00
N GLN A 248 25.96 -2.79 -11.00
CA GLN A 248 25.75 -3.91 -11.91
C GLN A 248 25.98 -5.27 -11.23
N PRO A 249 27.04 -5.49 -10.44
CA PRO A 249 27.18 -6.71 -9.65
C PRO A 249 25.98 -7.03 -8.75
N VAL A 250 25.35 -6.02 -8.15
CA VAL A 250 24.12 -6.22 -7.34
C VAL A 250 22.97 -6.66 -8.23
N ARG A 251 22.78 -6.04 -9.40
CA ARG A 251 21.73 -6.48 -10.37
C ARG A 251 21.93 -7.93 -10.78
N ASP A 252 23.17 -8.33 -11.07
CA ASP A 252 23.48 -9.71 -11.46
C ASP A 252 23.16 -10.70 -10.33
N LYS A 253 23.52 -10.36 -9.10
CA LYS A 253 23.18 -11.17 -7.91
C LYS A 253 21.67 -11.28 -7.68
N VAL A 254 20.97 -10.18 -7.83
CA VAL A 254 19.49 -10.17 -7.72
C VAL A 254 18.87 -11.02 -8.83
N ALA A 255 19.37 -10.92 -10.07
CA ALA A 255 18.92 -11.74 -11.19
C ALA A 255 19.08 -13.24 -10.90
N ASP A 256 20.25 -13.67 -10.42
CA ASP A 256 20.52 -15.06 -10.04
C ASP A 256 19.55 -15.54 -8.94
N ALA A 257 19.30 -14.70 -7.94
CA ALA A 257 18.44 -15.05 -6.81
C ALA A 257 16.97 -15.17 -7.19
N VAL A 258 16.47 -14.33 -8.12
CA VAL A 258 15.05 -14.35 -8.53
C VAL A 258 14.80 -15.26 -9.74
N ALA A 259 15.83 -15.70 -10.47
CA ALA A 259 15.70 -16.60 -11.62
C ALA A 259 14.89 -17.87 -11.36
N PRO A 260 14.99 -18.57 -10.19
CA PRO A 260 14.17 -19.73 -9.88
C PRO A 260 12.66 -19.45 -9.79
N PHE A 261 12.27 -18.19 -9.62
CA PHE A 261 10.89 -17.74 -9.48
C PHE A 261 10.35 -17.07 -10.75
N TYR A 262 11.14 -17.08 -11.82
CA TYR A 262 10.81 -16.43 -13.09
C TYR A 262 10.33 -17.44 -14.14
N SER A 263 9.35 -17.01 -14.93
CA SER A 263 9.00 -17.65 -16.19
C SER A 263 8.65 -16.59 -17.25
N GLU A 264 8.86 -16.89 -18.54
CA GLU A 264 8.61 -15.95 -19.64
C GLU A 264 7.15 -15.47 -19.70
N ASP A 265 6.19 -16.34 -19.40
CA ASP A 265 4.77 -16.02 -19.47
C ASP A 265 4.25 -15.27 -18.23
N ALA A 266 4.66 -15.71 -17.03
CA ALA A 266 4.15 -15.17 -15.79
C ALA A 266 5.00 -14.02 -15.22
N GLY A 267 6.27 -13.88 -15.64
CA GLY A 267 7.23 -13.02 -14.97
C GLY A 267 7.76 -13.65 -13.67
N MET A 268 8.12 -12.84 -12.68
CA MET A 268 8.57 -13.30 -11.37
C MET A 268 7.37 -13.48 -10.45
N THR A 269 7.23 -14.66 -9.84
CA THR A 269 6.16 -14.95 -8.86
C THR A 269 6.77 -15.40 -7.54
N LEU A 270 6.51 -14.67 -6.48
CA LEU A 270 6.94 -14.95 -5.11
C LEU A 270 5.75 -14.85 -4.15
N ASP A 271 5.78 -15.63 -3.08
CA ASP A 271 4.74 -15.57 -2.05
C ASP A 271 4.77 -14.22 -1.32
N GLY A 272 3.58 -13.60 -1.13
CA GLY A 272 3.35 -12.50 -0.24
C GLY A 272 2.49 -12.92 0.95
N GLN A 273 2.85 -12.45 2.13
CA GLN A 273 2.13 -12.67 3.39
C GLN A 273 1.64 -11.33 3.92
N PHE A 274 0.34 -11.24 4.16
CA PHE A 274 -0.33 -10.01 4.54
C PHE A 274 -1.22 -10.23 5.75
N TRP A 275 -1.53 -9.17 6.47
CA TRP A 275 -2.69 -9.10 7.33
C TRP A 275 -3.86 -8.49 6.56
N GLN A 276 -4.98 -9.19 6.56
CA GLN A 276 -6.28 -8.64 6.22
C GLN A 276 -6.96 -8.26 7.52
N VAL A 277 -7.30 -6.99 7.65
CA VAL A 277 -7.84 -6.42 8.87
C VAL A 277 -9.24 -5.92 8.63
N THR A 278 -10.15 -6.25 9.52
CA THR A 278 -11.52 -5.70 9.53
C THR A 278 -11.87 -5.16 10.91
N ALA A 279 -12.66 -4.11 10.95
CA ALA A 279 -13.16 -3.52 12.18
C ALA A 279 -14.52 -2.82 11.97
N ARG A 280 -15.20 -2.49 13.05
CA ARG A 280 -16.48 -1.75 13.03
C ARG A 280 -16.42 -0.55 13.97
N ARG A 281 -17.14 0.49 13.57
CA ARG A 281 -17.43 1.60 14.48
C ARG A 281 -18.49 1.23 15.51
#